data_9943e646d570baa821ef056cdec7a124
#
_entry.id   9943e646d570baa821ef056cdec7a124
#
_cell.length_a   1.000
_cell.length_b   1.000
_cell.length_c   1.000
_cell.angle_alpha   90.00
_cell.angle_beta   90.00
_cell.angle_gamma   90.00
#
_symmetry.space_group_name_H-M   'P 1'
#
loop_
_entity.id
_entity.type
_entity.pdbx_description
1 polymer ?
#
loop_
_entity_poly.entity_id
_entity_poly.type
_entity_poly.pdbx_seq_one_letter_code
_entity_poly.pdbx_strand_id
1 'polypeptide(L)'
;MSMKYGWLVLLFALPALGAPAGSLQTRNVVLIVSDGLRWQEIFSGADPLLMNEKNGGIWATEADLRKKFWRATPEERRKVLLPFLWTTVAARGQILGNQTKGSLAHVTNGFAFSYPGYNEMLTGHPDRRIDSNEFGPNPNPTVFEWLNGLPDLHGRVSVFATWSTFKDIFNVARSQLPVHAGWDPPYAGQLTAEQAILDRLYRTTTKLDDDDVYDAFLQIPLLDAIHKHQVRVLFVGYGETDNWAHSGRYDLVLESAHLFDHFVEELWSAMQAEPAYRDHTTFIITTDHGRGSGPLEWKEHGIEERGSENIWIAVMGPDTRPLGERAHIPTVVQAQIAATVAAFLGEDYRRAVPAAAPPITDVLSRASAGD
;
A
#
# COMPACT_ATOMS: atom_id res chain seq x y z
N MET A 1 20.51 -82.04 19.66
CA MET A 1 19.35 -81.15 19.93
C MET A 1 19.94 -79.75 20.12
N SER A 2 19.87 -78.91 19.10
CA SER A 2 20.44 -77.55 19.14
C SER A 2 19.26 -76.57 19.03
N MET A 3 19.01 -75.87 20.11
CA MET A 3 17.98 -74.82 20.22
C MET A 3 18.59 -73.50 19.66
N LYS A 4 18.04 -73.00 18.56
CA LYS A 4 18.36 -71.62 18.02
C LYS A 4 17.45 -70.63 18.67
N TYR A 5 18.00 -69.71 19.45
CA TYR A 5 17.31 -68.55 19.95
C TYR A 5 17.29 -67.45 18.87
N GLY A 6 16.08 -67.11 18.34
CA GLY A 6 15.85 -65.96 17.46
C GLY A 6 15.64 -64.72 18.31
N TRP A 7 16.48 -63.73 18.07
CA TRP A 7 16.33 -62.37 18.64
C TRP A 7 15.33 -61.58 17.74
N LEU A 8 14.19 -61.20 18.36
CA LEU A 8 13.22 -60.31 17.72
C LEU A 8 13.68 -58.86 18.01
N VAL A 9 14.15 -58.19 17.01
CA VAL A 9 14.49 -56.72 17.12
C VAL A 9 13.18 -55.95 16.85
N LEU A 10 12.62 -55.39 17.91
CA LEU A 10 11.53 -54.41 17.82
C LEU A 10 12.13 -53.06 17.46
N LEU A 11 11.92 -52.61 16.20
CA LEU A 11 12.18 -51.26 15.76
C LEU A 11 11.02 -50.37 16.27
N PHE A 12 11.33 -49.57 17.27
CA PHE A 12 10.45 -48.44 17.67
C PHE A 12 10.64 -47.32 16.64
N ALA A 13 9.63 -47.07 15.82
CA ALA A 13 9.53 -45.86 15.01
C ALA A 13 9.28 -44.66 15.96
N LEU A 14 10.29 -43.84 16.16
CA LEU A 14 10.11 -42.53 16.81
C LEU A 14 9.25 -41.65 15.88
N PRO A 15 8.19 -40.96 16.41
CA PRO A 15 7.48 -40.01 15.62
C PRO A 15 8.44 -38.88 15.22
N ALA A 16 8.52 -38.58 13.93
CA ALA A 16 9.22 -37.42 13.43
C ALA A 16 8.60 -36.17 14.09
N LEU A 17 9.33 -35.52 14.98
CA LEU A 17 9.00 -34.19 15.46
C LEU A 17 8.98 -33.29 14.22
N GLY A 18 7.78 -32.83 13.85
CA GLY A 18 7.62 -31.87 12.77
C GLY A 18 8.55 -30.66 13.03
N ALA A 19 9.31 -30.25 11.99
CA ALA A 19 10.12 -29.05 12.08
C ALA A 19 9.25 -27.90 12.58
N PRO A 20 9.75 -27.03 13.51
CA PRO A 20 9.00 -25.87 13.96
C PRO A 20 8.64 -25.02 12.74
N ALA A 21 7.38 -24.62 12.62
CA ALA A 21 6.94 -23.65 11.61
C ALA A 21 7.93 -22.49 11.64
N GLY A 22 8.62 -22.22 10.51
CA GLY A 22 9.69 -21.24 10.45
C GLY A 22 9.17 -19.89 10.96
N SER A 23 9.97 -19.22 11.80
CA SER A 23 9.66 -17.89 12.28
C SER A 23 9.65 -16.93 11.08
N LEU A 24 8.69 -15.98 11.07
CA LEU A 24 8.62 -14.93 10.06
C LEU A 24 9.97 -14.17 10.00
N GLN A 25 10.41 -13.87 8.79
CA GLN A 25 11.60 -13.05 8.56
C GLN A 25 11.26 -11.56 8.55
N THR A 26 10.01 -11.20 8.25
CA THR A 26 9.50 -9.84 8.29
C THR A 26 9.56 -9.29 9.71
N ARG A 27 10.20 -8.16 9.86
CA ARG A 27 10.29 -7.40 11.09
C ARG A 27 9.72 -5.99 10.92
N ASN A 28 9.63 -5.53 9.70
CA ASN A 28 9.16 -4.20 9.36
C ASN A 28 8.08 -4.32 8.27
N VAL A 29 7.00 -3.54 8.40
CA VAL A 29 5.92 -3.51 7.41
C VAL A 29 5.67 -2.08 6.98
N VAL A 30 5.59 -1.86 5.68
CA VAL A 30 5.25 -0.58 5.06
C VAL A 30 3.96 -0.75 4.27
N LEU A 31 2.92 -0.03 4.63
CA LEU A 31 1.69 0.09 3.86
C LEU A 31 1.76 1.39 3.06
N ILE A 32 1.77 1.28 1.73
CA ILE A 32 1.91 2.40 0.80
C ILE A 32 0.64 2.50 -0.03
N VAL A 33 0.07 3.69 -0.09
CA VAL A 33 -1.19 3.95 -0.80
C VAL A 33 -0.99 5.09 -1.80
N SER A 34 -1.45 4.89 -3.04
CA SER A 34 -1.65 5.94 -4.02
C SER A 34 -3.15 6.19 -4.14
N ASP A 35 -3.62 7.35 -3.70
CA ASP A 35 -5.04 7.70 -3.66
C ASP A 35 -5.65 7.63 -5.06
N GLY A 36 -6.76 6.93 -5.20
CA GLY A 36 -7.55 6.85 -6.42
C GLY A 36 -6.85 6.30 -7.68
N LEU A 37 -5.65 5.68 -7.57
CA LEU A 37 -4.94 5.12 -8.72
C LEU A 37 -5.65 3.87 -9.23
N ARG A 38 -6.24 3.95 -10.42
CA ARG A 38 -7.12 2.92 -10.97
C ARG A 38 -6.36 1.63 -11.30
N TRP A 39 -7.03 0.50 -11.14
CA TRP A 39 -6.50 -0.81 -11.54
C TRP A 39 -6.19 -0.89 -13.05
N GLN A 40 -6.86 -0.08 -13.88
CA GLN A 40 -6.63 -0.02 -15.33
C GLN A 40 -5.19 0.43 -15.64
N GLU A 41 -4.72 1.51 -15.01
CA GLU A 41 -3.34 1.98 -15.17
C GLU A 41 -2.34 0.97 -14.64
N ILE A 42 -2.66 0.29 -13.54
CA ILE A 42 -1.80 -0.74 -12.97
C ILE A 42 -1.60 -1.89 -13.96
N PHE A 43 -2.67 -2.44 -14.51
CA PHE A 43 -2.59 -3.68 -15.30
C PHE A 43 -2.48 -3.45 -16.81
N SER A 44 -2.84 -2.27 -17.31
CA SER A 44 -2.85 -1.97 -18.75
C SER A 44 -1.95 -0.79 -19.13
N GLY A 45 -1.44 -0.03 -18.16
CA GLY A 45 -0.69 1.20 -18.40
C GLY A 45 -1.60 2.32 -18.92
N ALA A 46 -1.02 3.30 -19.59
CA ALA A 46 -1.77 4.45 -20.10
C ALA A 46 -2.96 4.05 -20.97
N ASP A 47 -4.14 4.60 -20.65
CA ASP A 47 -5.37 4.36 -21.41
C ASP A 47 -5.36 5.17 -22.70
N PRO A 48 -5.41 4.52 -23.90
CA PRO A 48 -5.38 5.21 -25.18
C PRO A 48 -6.56 6.14 -25.41
N LEU A 49 -7.70 5.87 -24.76
CA LEU A 49 -8.90 6.71 -24.88
C LEU A 49 -8.74 8.06 -24.18
N LEU A 50 -7.85 8.15 -23.21
CA LEU A 50 -7.63 9.34 -22.37
C LEU A 50 -6.38 10.15 -22.78
N MET A 51 -5.54 9.64 -23.69
CA MET A 51 -4.32 10.32 -24.12
C MET A 51 -4.58 11.44 -25.16
N ASN A 52 -5.62 12.23 -24.95
CA ASN A 52 -5.99 13.36 -25.82
C ASN A 52 -6.69 14.46 -25.00
N GLU A 53 -6.74 15.67 -25.55
CA GLU A 53 -7.35 16.82 -24.88
C GLU A 53 -8.84 16.61 -24.57
N LYS A 54 -9.59 16.04 -25.50
CA LYS A 54 -11.06 15.91 -25.39
C LYS A 54 -11.49 15.06 -24.20
N ASN A 55 -10.87 13.89 -24.02
CA ASN A 55 -11.25 12.92 -23.00
C ASN A 55 -10.36 13.01 -21.75
N GLY A 56 -9.06 13.22 -21.94
CA GLY A 56 -8.09 13.24 -20.85
C GLY A 56 -7.71 14.63 -20.36
N GLY A 57 -8.20 15.71 -20.99
CA GLY A 57 -7.89 17.09 -20.59
C GLY A 57 -6.40 17.40 -20.59
N ILE A 58 -5.61 16.69 -21.39
CA ILE A 58 -4.16 16.85 -21.42
C ILE A 58 -3.73 18.22 -21.93
N TRP A 59 -2.72 18.80 -21.30
CA TRP A 59 -2.05 20.02 -21.78
C TRP A 59 -0.74 19.71 -22.50
N ALA A 60 -0.13 18.58 -22.21
CA ALA A 60 0.96 18.06 -23.01
C ALA A 60 0.49 17.74 -24.44
N THR A 61 1.40 17.75 -25.42
CA THR A 61 1.01 17.27 -26.74
C THR A 61 0.75 15.75 -26.69
N GLU A 62 -0.26 15.27 -27.42
CA GLU A 62 -0.53 13.83 -27.52
C GLU A 62 0.72 13.05 -27.96
N ALA A 63 1.51 13.63 -28.89
CA ALA A 63 2.74 13.00 -29.39
C ALA A 63 3.78 12.80 -28.28
N ASP A 64 4.01 13.80 -27.41
CA ASP A 64 4.97 13.71 -26.33
C ASP A 64 4.51 12.72 -25.26
N LEU A 65 3.22 12.78 -24.88
CA LEU A 65 2.64 11.85 -23.94
C LEU A 65 2.72 10.40 -24.41
N ARG A 66 2.40 10.17 -25.71
CA ARG A 66 2.54 8.84 -26.32
C ARG A 66 3.99 8.38 -26.41
N LYS A 67 4.92 9.26 -26.73
CA LYS A 67 6.35 8.91 -26.71
C LYS A 67 6.79 8.41 -25.35
N LYS A 68 6.30 9.02 -24.28
CA LYS A 68 6.64 8.66 -22.89
C LYS A 68 5.96 7.38 -22.47
N PHE A 69 4.65 7.27 -22.55
CA PHE A 69 3.87 6.23 -21.88
C PHE A 69 3.19 5.21 -22.81
N TRP A 70 3.15 5.46 -24.13
CA TRP A 70 2.49 4.56 -25.05
C TRP A 70 3.42 3.43 -25.53
N ARG A 71 2.89 2.21 -25.56
CA ARG A 71 3.48 1.03 -26.20
C ARG A 71 2.35 0.20 -26.83
N ALA A 72 2.71 -0.77 -27.69
CA ALA A 72 1.73 -1.53 -28.46
C ALA A 72 0.85 -2.42 -27.61
N THR A 73 1.45 -3.08 -26.59
CA THR A 73 0.71 -4.00 -25.72
C THR A 73 0.47 -3.41 -24.33
N PRO A 74 -0.60 -3.82 -23.63
CA PRO A 74 -0.84 -3.44 -22.24
C PRO A 74 0.35 -3.76 -21.31
N GLU A 75 0.98 -4.92 -21.53
CA GLU A 75 2.13 -5.37 -20.74
C GLU A 75 3.34 -4.47 -20.89
N GLU A 76 3.58 -3.95 -22.09
CA GLU A 76 4.65 -2.99 -22.32
C GLU A 76 4.31 -1.61 -21.74
N ARG A 77 3.04 -1.16 -21.91
CA ARG A 77 2.59 0.14 -21.38
C ARG A 77 2.70 0.20 -19.84
N ARG A 78 2.20 -0.83 -19.14
CA ARG A 78 2.27 -0.87 -17.68
C ARG A 78 3.71 -0.89 -17.15
N LYS A 79 4.64 -1.56 -17.86
CA LYS A 79 6.07 -1.56 -17.50
C LYS A 79 6.74 -0.21 -17.71
N VAL A 80 6.28 0.57 -18.69
CA VAL A 80 6.80 1.93 -18.91
C VAL A 80 6.23 2.90 -17.89
N LEU A 81 4.95 2.74 -17.53
CA LEU A 81 4.30 3.58 -16.53
C LEU A 81 4.82 3.30 -15.12
N LEU A 82 4.90 2.04 -14.74
CA LEU A 82 5.22 1.56 -13.39
C LEU A 82 6.38 0.53 -13.45
N PRO A 83 7.60 0.97 -13.79
CA PRO A 83 8.73 0.07 -14.00
C PRO A 83 9.12 -0.73 -12.76
N PHE A 84 9.16 -0.14 -11.56
CA PHE A 84 9.51 -0.85 -10.33
C PHE A 84 8.47 -1.91 -9.97
N LEU A 85 7.18 -1.57 -10.04
CA LEU A 85 6.08 -2.49 -9.77
C LEU A 85 6.17 -3.73 -10.68
N TRP A 86 6.43 -3.55 -11.98
CA TRP A 86 6.39 -4.64 -12.95
C TRP A 86 7.71 -5.36 -13.17
N THR A 87 8.85 -4.79 -12.78
CA THR A 87 10.16 -5.49 -12.87
C THR A 87 10.62 -6.06 -11.55
N THR A 88 10.36 -5.38 -10.45
CA THR A 88 10.83 -5.76 -9.13
C THR A 88 9.75 -6.37 -8.27
N VAL A 89 8.65 -5.66 -8.04
CA VAL A 89 7.57 -6.17 -7.16
C VAL A 89 6.92 -7.40 -7.76
N ALA A 90 6.60 -7.40 -9.06
CA ALA A 90 6.05 -8.58 -9.73
C ALA A 90 7.01 -9.78 -9.73
N ALA A 91 8.31 -9.55 -9.81
CA ALA A 91 9.31 -10.64 -9.82
C ALA A 91 9.60 -11.20 -8.41
N ARG A 92 9.38 -10.42 -7.35
CA ARG A 92 9.75 -10.78 -5.96
C ARG A 92 8.55 -10.94 -5.02
N GLY A 93 7.33 -10.69 -5.50
CA GLY A 93 6.11 -10.68 -4.71
C GLY A 93 4.88 -11.12 -5.49
N GLN A 94 3.75 -10.54 -5.18
CA GLN A 94 2.46 -10.85 -5.79
C GLN A 94 1.69 -9.55 -6.07
N ILE A 95 0.93 -9.51 -7.18
CA ILE A 95 0.04 -8.41 -7.54
C ILE A 95 -1.35 -8.98 -7.81
N LEU A 96 -2.35 -8.47 -7.09
CA LEU A 96 -3.75 -8.89 -7.10
C LEU A 96 -4.62 -7.73 -7.61
N GLY A 97 -5.78 -8.04 -8.20
CA GLY A 97 -6.76 -7.04 -8.62
C GLY A 97 -6.95 -6.95 -10.14
N ASN A 98 -6.26 -7.77 -10.95
CA ASN A 98 -6.51 -7.81 -12.39
C ASN A 98 -7.82 -8.52 -12.70
N GLN A 99 -8.88 -7.74 -12.89
CA GLN A 99 -10.22 -8.27 -13.20
C GLN A 99 -10.24 -9.08 -14.50
N THR A 100 -9.42 -8.70 -15.50
CA THR A 100 -9.38 -9.42 -16.79
C THR A 100 -8.80 -10.82 -16.65
N LYS A 101 -8.13 -11.12 -15.51
CA LYS A 101 -7.56 -12.43 -15.19
C LYS A 101 -8.29 -13.13 -14.03
N GLY A 102 -9.50 -12.67 -13.69
CA GLY A 102 -10.26 -13.26 -12.60
C GLY A 102 -9.59 -13.13 -11.21
N SER A 103 -8.84 -12.05 -11.03
CA SER A 103 -8.29 -11.64 -9.74
C SER A 103 -9.01 -10.36 -9.33
N LEU A 104 -9.94 -10.47 -8.36
CA LEU A 104 -10.76 -9.36 -7.94
C LEU A 104 -10.29 -8.83 -6.59
N ALA A 105 -10.23 -7.50 -6.47
CA ALA A 105 -9.99 -6.80 -5.21
C ALA A 105 -10.95 -5.62 -5.10
N HIS A 106 -11.65 -5.48 -3.97
CA HIS A 106 -12.72 -4.50 -3.81
C HIS A 106 -12.69 -3.80 -2.45
N VAL A 107 -13.22 -2.56 -2.43
CA VAL A 107 -13.71 -1.94 -1.21
C VAL A 107 -15.08 -2.50 -0.85
N THR A 108 -15.44 -2.54 0.44
CA THR A 108 -16.73 -3.04 0.92
C THR A 108 -17.51 -2.01 1.75
N ASN A 109 -16.98 -0.79 1.90
CA ASN A 109 -17.61 0.28 2.68
C ASN A 109 -18.91 0.82 2.07
N GLY A 110 -19.14 0.59 0.78
CA GLY A 110 -20.35 1.01 0.06
C GLY A 110 -20.35 2.49 -0.34
N PHE A 111 -19.24 3.20 -0.15
CA PHE A 111 -19.08 4.61 -0.52
C PHE A 111 -18.04 4.79 -1.63
N ALA A 112 -16.96 3.98 -1.64
CA ALA A 112 -15.89 3.97 -2.63
C ALA A 112 -15.25 5.36 -2.86
N PHE A 113 -14.90 6.04 -1.75
CA PHE A 113 -14.10 7.26 -1.72
C PHE A 113 -13.17 7.27 -0.49
N SER A 114 -12.32 8.29 -0.37
CA SER A 114 -11.10 8.26 0.43
C SER A 114 -11.31 7.93 1.91
N TYR A 115 -12.00 8.74 2.71
CA TYR A 115 -12.08 8.49 4.15
C TYR A 115 -12.68 7.11 4.49
N PRO A 116 -13.84 6.70 3.94
CA PRO A 116 -14.37 5.35 4.15
C PRO A 116 -13.42 4.24 3.69
N GLY A 117 -12.69 4.45 2.58
CA GLY A 117 -11.67 3.53 2.08
C GLY A 117 -10.52 3.38 3.07
N TYR A 118 -9.94 4.47 3.51
CA TYR A 118 -8.88 4.45 4.53
C TYR A 118 -9.35 3.86 5.85
N ASN A 119 -10.58 4.17 6.31
CA ASN A 119 -11.11 3.52 7.50
C ASN A 119 -11.18 2.00 7.33
N GLU A 120 -11.79 1.51 6.23
CA GLU A 120 -11.90 0.08 5.98
C GLU A 120 -10.53 -0.60 5.96
N MET A 121 -9.57 -0.02 5.23
CA MET A 121 -8.20 -0.50 5.10
C MET A 121 -7.47 -0.59 6.44
N LEU A 122 -7.60 0.44 7.28
CA LEU A 122 -6.80 0.60 8.49
C LEU A 122 -7.44 -0.04 9.72
N THR A 123 -8.76 -0.26 9.72
CA THR A 123 -9.49 -0.85 10.85
C THR A 123 -9.90 -2.29 10.61
N GLY A 124 -9.85 -2.76 9.36
CA GLY A 124 -10.23 -4.10 8.96
C GLY A 124 -11.72 -4.32 8.81
N HIS A 125 -12.54 -3.27 8.86
CA HIS A 125 -13.98 -3.33 8.63
C HIS A 125 -14.55 -2.01 8.13
N PRO A 126 -15.61 -2.03 7.29
CA PRO A 126 -16.31 -0.83 6.90
C PRO A 126 -17.12 -0.26 8.08
N ASP A 127 -17.30 1.08 8.10
CA ASP A 127 -18.17 1.77 9.03
C ASP A 127 -19.06 2.75 8.28
N ARG A 128 -20.36 2.47 8.21
CA ARG A 128 -21.31 3.29 7.47
C ARG A 128 -21.56 4.67 8.06
N ARG A 129 -21.07 4.94 9.27
CA ARG A 129 -21.14 6.28 9.87
C ARG A 129 -20.13 7.24 9.23
N ILE A 130 -19.04 6.69 8.70
CA ILE A 130 -18.00 7.44 8.00
C ILE A 130 -18.43 7.55 6.53
N ASP A 131 -19.18 8.61 6.23
CA ASP A 131 -19.85 8.87 4.95
C ASP A 131 -19.43 10.20 4.30
N SER A 132 -18.33 10.78 4.79
CA SER A 132 -17.79 12.05 4.31
C SER A 132 -16.27 12.08 4.50
N ASN A 133 -15.57 12.80 3.62
CA ASN A 133 -14.15 13.13 3.81
C ASN A 133 -13.93 14.15 4.95
N GLU A 134 -14.98 14.87 5.36
CA GLU A 134 -15.00 15.83 6.47
C GLU A 134 -15.56 15.23 7.77
N PHE A 135 -15.52 13.91 7.94
CA PHE A 135 -16.13 13.22 9.08
C PHE A 135 -15.56 13.66 10.43
N GLY A 136 -14.32 14.12 10.48
CA GLY A 136 -13.59 14.41 11.71
C GLY A 136 -12.90 13.17 12.30
N PRO A 137 -12.51 13.19 13.59
CA PRO A 137 -11.67 12.12 14.15
C PRO A 137 -12.31 10.73 14.11
N ASN A 138 -11.60 9.76 13.53
CA ASN A 138 -12.05 8.38 13.37
C ASN A 138 -12.38 7.75 14.73
N PRO A 139 -13.62 7.27 14.95
CA PRO A 139 -14.01 6.61 16.19
C PRO A 139 -13.38 5.21 16.33
N ASN A 140 -12.94 4.61 15.22
CA ASN A 140 -12.43 3.26 15.17
C ASN A 140 -10.90 3.25 15.36
N PRO A 141 -10.35 2.48 16.31
CA PRO A 141 -8.91 2.29 16.42
C PRO A 141 -8.33 1.62 15.18
N THR A 142 -7.28 2.20 14.62
CA THR A 142 -6.59 1.62 13.45
C THR A 142 -5.64 0.50 13.89
N VAL A 143 -5.25 -0.38 12.98
CA VAL A 143 -4.22 -1.40 13.21
C VAL A 143 -2.88 -0.75 13.61
N PHE A 144 -2.57 0.44 13.10
CA PHE A 144 -1.36 1.20 13.46
C PHE A 144 -1.39 1.69 14.90
N GLU A 145 -2.54 2.22 15.37
CA GLU A 145 -2.75 2.58 16.75
C GLU A 145 -2.60 1.37 17.68
N TRP A 146 -3.23 0.25 17.31
CA TRP A 146 -3.13 -0.98 18.07
C TRP A 146 -1.70 -1.52 18.13
N LEU A 147 -0.99 -1.57 16.99
CA LEU A 147 0.42 -2.00 16.94
C LEU A 147 1.32 -1.10 17.78
N ASN A 148 1.10 0.22 17.78
CA ASN A 148 1.84 1.15 18.63
C ASN A 148 1.61 0.90 20.13
N GLY A 149 0.49 0.29 20.50
CA GLY A 149 0.19 -0.14 21.87
C GLY A 149 0.96 -1.38 22.32
N LEU A 150 1.57 -2.14 21.40
CA LEU A 150 2.35 -3.33 21.72
C LEU A 150 3.75 -2.92 22.22
N PRO A 151 4.28 -3.57 23.30
CA PRO A 151 5.56 -3.17 23.90
C PRO A 151 6.73 -3.12 22.91
N ASP A 152 6.82 -4.09 22.00
CA ASP A 152 7.94 -4.20 21.05
C ASP A 152 7.85 -3.22 19.87
N LEU A 153 6.69 -2.59 19.66
CA LEU A 153 6.41 -1.66 18.57
C LEU A 153 6.13 -0.24 19.05
N HIS A 154 6.02 -0.02 20.36
CA HIS A 154 5.75 1.29 20.93
C HIS A 154 6.79 2.33 20.52
N GLY A 155 6.33 3.45 19.96
CA GLY A 155 7.19 4.50 19.42
C GLY A 155 7.93 4.15 18.11
N ARG A 156 7.56 3.01 17.47
CA ARG A 156 8.14 2.56 16.20
C ARG A 156 7.13 2.51 15.06
N VAL A 157 5.99 3.15 15.24
CA VAL A 157 4.91 3.30 14.25
C VAL A 157 4.86 4.75 13.82
N SER A 158 4.84 5.00 12.51
CA SER A 158 4.78 6.37 11.96
C SER A 158 3.89 6.44 10.73
N VAL A 159 3.38 7.63 10.47
CA VAL A 159 2.49 7.94 9.35
C VAL A 159 3.04 9.13 8.60
N PHE A 160 3.17 8.99 7.28
CA PHE A 160 3.50 10.05 6.34
C PHE A 160 2.42 10.09 5.26
N ALA A 161 1.75 11.22 5.09
CA ALA A 161 0.69 11.35 4.11
C ALA A 161 0.59 12.77 3.55
N THR A 162 0.13 12.89 2.31
CA THR A 162 -0.01 14.20 1.69
C THR A 162 -1.23 14.94 2.18
N TRP A 163 -2.33 14.25 2.46
CA TRP A 163 -3.60 14.84 2.85
C TRP A 163 -3.69 15.11 4.37
N SER A 164 -4.05 16.34 4.75
CA SER A 164 -4.12 16.78 6.15
C SER A 164 -5.12 15.98 7.00
N THR A 165 -6.20 15.46 6.38
CA THR A 165 -7.25 14.64 7.02
C THR A 165 -6.72 13.32 7.60
N PHE A 166 -5.52 12.88 7.23
CA PHE A 166 -4.90 11.72 7.89
C PHE A 166 -4.69 11.91 9.40
N LYS A 167 -4.65 13.14 9.90
CA LYS A 167 -4.67 13.42 11.35
C LYS A 167 -5.95 12.96 12.01
N ASP A 168 -7.08 13.10 11.31
CA ASP A 168 -8.40 12.64 11.75
C ASP A 168 -8.57 11.13 11.49
N ILE A 169 -8.15 10.62 10.33
CA ILE A 169 -8.20 9.18 10.00
C ILE A 169 -7.45 8.36 11.06
N PHE A 170 -6.27 8.79 11.48
CA PHE A 170 -5.50 8.15 12.54
C PHE A 170 -5.87 8.63 13.95
N ASN A 171 -6.81 9.57 14.08
CA ASN A 171 -7.25 10.17 15.34
C ASN A 171 -6.07 10.50 16.26
N VAL A 172 -5.23 11.45 15.86
CA VAL A 172 -3.95 11.78 16.53
C VAL A 172 -4.15 12.07 18.01
N ALA A 173 -5.28 12.70 18.38
CA ALA A 173 -5.60 13.01 19.77
C ALA A 173 -5.73 11.76 20.65
N ARG A 174 -6.26 10.66 20.10
CA ARG A 174 -6.40 9.37 20.79
C ARG A 174 -5.16 8.49 20.62
N SER A 175 -4.71 8.30 19.37
CA SER A 175 -3.66 7.34 19.03
C SER A 175 -2.26 7.78 19.48
N GLN A 176 -2.03 9.09 19.61
CA GLN A 176 -0.72 9.69 19.87
C GLN A 176 0.37 9.25 18.87
N LEU A 177 -0.04 8.80 17.67
CA LEU A 177 0.88 8.45 16.60
C LEU A 177 1.57 9.70 16.05
N PRO A 178 2.86 9.62 15.68
CA PRO A 178 3.51 10.65 14.88
C PRO A 178 2.94 10.60 13.45
N VAL A 179 2.08 11.57 13.12
CA VAL A 179 1.46 11.75 11.81
C VAL A 179 2.00 13.02 11.18
N HIS A 180 2.75 12.85 10.08
CA HIS A 180 3.17 13.94 9.21
C HIS A 180 2.20 14.00 8.04
N ALA A 181 1.38 15.05 7.97
CA ALA A 181 0.31 15.12 6.97
C ALA A 181 0.02 16.57 6.55
N GLY A 182 -0.31 16.74 5.27
CA GLY A 182 -0.63 18.04 4.69
C GLY A 182 0.56 19.00 4.66
N TRP A 183 0.27 20.28 4.66
CA TRP A 183 1.27 21.36 4.59
C TRP A 183 1.95 21.71 5.92
N ASP A 184 1.85 20.85 6.94
CA ASP A 184 2.62 21.08 8.17
C ASP A 184 4.10 20.88 7.89
N PRO A 185 4.96 21.84 8.29
CA PRO A 185 6.39 21.68 8.12
C PRO A 185 6.88 20.38 8.76
N PRO A 186 7.65 19.55 8.03
CA PRO A 186 8.01 18.21 8.50
C PRO A 186 9.09 18.22 9.58
N TYR A 187 9.69 19.36 9.84
CA TYR A 187 10.80 19.50 10.79
C TYR A 187 10.51 20.57 11.84
N ALA A 188 11.02 20.35 13.05
CA ALA A 188 10.93 21.28 14.16
C ALA A 188 12.30 21.49 14.82
N GLY A 189 12.48 22.63 15.51
CA GLY A 189 13.70 22.96 16.23
C GLY A 189 14.81 23.52 15.32
N GLN A 190 16.05 23.15 15.58
CA GLN A 190 17.19 23.61 14.78
C GLN A 190 17.32 22.75 13.52
N LEU A 191 17.14 23.37 12.36
CA LEU A 191 17.15 22.71 11.05
C LEU A 191 18.57 22.63 10.49
N THR A 192 18.88 21.58 9.73
CA THR A 192 20.02 21.55 8.82
C THR A 192 19.79 22.51 7.64
N ALA A 193 20.81 22.80 6.85
CA ALA A 193 20.66 23.64 5.67
C ALA A 193 19.65 23.08 4.66
N GLU A 194 19.66 21.74 4.44
CA GLU A 194 18.73 21.06 3.54
C GLU A 194 17.29 21.07 4.09
N GLN A 195 17.11 20.83 5.38
CA GLN A 195 15.80 20.90 6.03
C GLN A 195 15.23 22.32 5.98
N ALA A 196 16.08 23.36 6.14
CA ALA A 196 15.64 24.75 6.02
C ALA A 196 15.21 25.12 4.58
N ILE A 197 15.83 24.52 3.56
CA ILE A 197 15.38 24.67 2.16
C ILE A 197 13.99 24.06 1.99
N LEU A 198 13.79 22.84 2.47
CA LEU A 198 12.48 22.17 2.37
C LEU A 198 11.41 22.93 3.16
N ASP A 199 11.69 23.36 4.39
CA ASP A 199 10.76 24.17 5.19
C ASP A 199 10.35 25.45 4.44
N ARG A 200 11.32 26.12 3.80
CA ARG A 200 11.02 27.27 2.94
C ARG A 200 10.12 26.90 1.77
N LEU A 201 10.35 25.77 1.10
CA LEU A 201 9.52 25.31 -0.02
C LEU A 201 8.08 25.06 0.46
N TYR A 202 7.86 24.40 1.59
CA TYR A 202 6.54 24.21 2.18
C TYR A 202 5.78 25.54 2.36
N ARG A 203 6.48 26.60 2.75
CA ARG A 203 5.88 27.94 3.02
C ARG A 203 5.68 28.79 1.78
N THR A 204 6.38 28.55 0.69
CA THR A 204 6.43 29.45 -0.47
C THR A 204 5.91 28.84 -1.78
N THR A 205 5.63 27.53 -1.81
CA THR A 205 5.06 26.88 -2.97
C THR A 205 3.59 27.27 -3.15
N THR A 206 3.19 27.56 -4.39
CA THR A 206 1.78 27.73 -4.73
C THR A 206 1.10 26.39 -4.61
N LYS A 207 0.10 26.30 -3.75
CA LYS A 207 -0.65 25.08 -3.47
C LYS A 207 -1.68 24.83 -4.56
N LEU A 208 -1.85 23.56 -4.93
CA LEU A 208 -3.01 23.12 -5.71
C LEU A 208 -4.24 23.09 -4.80
N ASP A 209 -4.05 22.57 -3.59
CA ASP A 209 -5.05 22.43 -2.55
C ASP A 209 -4.44 22.83 -1.19
N ASP A 210 -5.27 23.37 -0.28
CA ASP A 210 -4.81 23.76 1.06
C ASP A 210 -4.61 22.57 2.00
N ASP A 211 -5.20 21.43 1.69
CA ASP A 211 -5.16 20.22 2.50
C ASP A 211 -4.10 19.21 2.06
N ASP A 212 -3.73 19.21 0.76
CA ASP A 212 -2.78 18.25 0.21
C ASP A 212 -1.44 18.89 -0.15
N VAL A 213 -0.37 18.33 0.43
CA VAL A 213 1.01 18.63 -0.01
C VAL A 213 1.38 17.75 -1.20
N TYR A 214 2.24 18.23 -2.08
CA TYR A 214 2.74 17.44 -3.21
C TYR A 214 3.53 16.22 -2.74
N ASP A 215 3.38 15.09 -3.44
CA ASP A 215 4.02 13.81 -3.14
C ASP A 215 5.55 13.93 -2.98
N ALA A 216 6.19 14.73 -3.83
CA ALA A 216 7.62 14.97 -3.79
C ALA A 216 8.09 15.63 -2.48
N PHE A 217 7.26 16.45 -1.85
CA PHE A 217 7.60 17.08 -0.57
C PHE A 217 7.52 16.09 0.58
N LEU A 218 6.59 15.14 0.51
CA LEU A 218 6.45 14.07 1.50
C LEU A 218 7.63 13.10 1.46
N GLN A 219 8.15 12.80 0.27
CA GLN A 219 9.20 11.81 0.06
C GLN A 219 10.49 12.12 0.83
N ILE A 220 10.89 13.40 0.90
CA ILE A 220 12.16 13.79 1.56
C ILE A 220 12.15 13.51 3.07
N PRO A 221 11.18 14.00 3.87
CA PRO A 221 11.14 13.71 5.30
C PRO A 221 10.88 12.23 5.61
N LEU A 222 10.19 11.50 4.72
CA LEU A 222 10.01 10.07 4.82
C LEU A 222 11.37 9.33 4.76
N LEU A 223 12.20 9.63 3.77
CA LEU A 223 13.54 9.03 3.65
C LEU A 223 14.45 9.41 4.83
N ASP A 224 14.38 10.65 5.31
CA ASP A 224 15.09 11.06 6.53
C ASP A 224 14.69 10.25 7.76
N ALA A 225 13.41 9.92 7.89
CA ALA A 225 12.91 9.09 8.99
C ALA A 225 13.45 7.65 8.91
N ILE A 226 13.57 7.08 7.72
CA ILE A 226 14.17 5.75 7.50
C ILE A 226 15.64 5.74 7.93
N HIS A 227 16.42 6.74 7.55
CA HIS A 227 17.84 6.84 7.94
C HIS A 227 18.04 7.01 9.45
N LYS A 228 17.04 7.46 10.19
CA LYS A 228 17.09 7.53 11.68
C LYS A 228 16.79 6.18 12.36
N HIS A 229 16.46 5.12 11.64
CA HIS A 229 16.37 3.71 12.04
C HIS A 229 15.34 3.35 13.12
N GLN A 230 14.28 4.10 13.29
CA GLN A 230 13.37 3.88 14.41
C GLN A 230 12.02 3.30 14.02
N VAL A 231 11.63 3.41 12.74
CA VAL A 231 10.30 3.01 12.26
C VAL A 231 10.27 1.54 11.89
N ARG A 232 9.32 0.78 12.45
CA ARG A 232 9.09 -0.62 12.10
C ARG A 232 7.76 -0.84 11.37
N VAL A 233 6.78 0.01 11.65
CA VAL A 233 5.48 -0.02 10.99
C VAL A 233 5.22 1.36 10.42
N LEU A 234 5.10 1.43 9.10
CA LEU A 234 5.02 2.68 8.38
C LEU A 234 3.77 2.70 7.49
N PHE A 235 3.01 3.78 7.57
CA PHE A 235 2.01 4.13 6.58
C PHE A 235 2.53 5.27 5.71
N VAL A 236 2.34 5.16 4.39
CA VAL A 236 2.65 6.22 3.43
C VAL A 236 1.46 6.42 2.51
N GLY A 237 0.91 7.63 2.47
CA GLY A 237 -0.22 8.00 1.61
C GLY A 237 0.18 9.10 0.63
N TYR A 238 0.16 8.82 -0.67
CA TYR A 238 0.38 9.76 -1.77
C TYR A 238 -0.94 10.14 -2.41
N GLY A 239 -1.19 11.42 -2.67
CA GLY A 239 -2.48 11.97 -3.08
C GLY A 239 -2.56 12.45 -4.53
N GLU A 240 -1.43 12.70 -5.20
CA GLU A 240 -1.45 13.42 -6.49
C GLU A 240 -2.21 12.70 -7.61
N THR A 241 -2.28 11.37 -7.61
CA THR A 241 -3.04 10.63 -8.63
C THR A 241 -4.53 10.94 -8.58
N ASP A 242 -5.08 11.13 -7.38
CA ASP A 242 -6.47 11.53 -7.15
C ASP A 242 -6.70 13.00 -7.50
N ASN A 243 -5.86 13.88 -7.00
CA ASN A 243 -5.96 15.33 -7.21
C ASN A 243 -5.92 15.70 -8.70
N TRP A 244 -5.03 15.08 -9.46
CA TRP A 244 -4.94 15.33 -10.90
C TRP A 244 -6.08 14.69 -11.68
N ALA A 245 -6.65 13.56 -11.20
CA ALA A 245 -7.85 12.99 -11.79
C ALA A 245 -9.05 13.94 -11.61
N HIS A 246 -9.30 14.45 -10.41
CA HIS A 246 -10.34 15.46 -10.18
C HIS A 246 -10.13 16.75 -10.96
N SER A 247 -8.89 17.14 -11.16
CA SER A 247 -8.53 18.26 -12.02
C SER A 247 -8.73 17.97 -13.53
N GLY A 248 -9.10 16.74 -13.88
CA GLY A 248 -9.31 16.31 -15.27
C GLY A 248 -8.03 16.30 -16.10
N ARG A 249 -6.87 16.05 -15.49
CA ARG A 249 -5.54 16.14 -16.09
C ARG A 249 -4.88 14.76 -16.19
N TYR A 250 -5.30 13.97 -17.18
CA TYR A 250 -4.78 12.61 -17.35
C TYR A 250 -3.28 12.55 -17.63
N ASP A 251 -2.71 13.55 -18.27
CA ASP A 251 -1.26 13.69 -18.43
C ASP A 251 -0.54 13.74 -17.07
N LEU A 252 -1.09 14.48 -16.10
CA LEU A 252 -0.54 14.58 -14.76
C LEU A 252 -0.84 13.33 -13.92
N VAL A 253 -1.98 12.67 -14.11
CA VAL A 253 -2.24 11.35 -13.49
C VAL A 253 -1.17 10.34 -13.90
N LEU A 254 -0.80 10.28 -15.18
CA LEU A 254 0.27 9.38 -15.65
C LEU A 254 1.64 9.77 -15.09
N GLU A 255 1.95 11.07 -15.02
CA GLU A 255 3.19 11.54 -14.42
C GLU A 255 3.25 11.19 -12.92
N SER A 256 2.19 11.44 -12.15
CA SER A 256 2.13 11.14 -10.72
C SER A 256 2.18 9.64 -10.45
N ALA A 257 1.49 8.81 -11.25
CA ALA A 257 1.59 7.37 -11.17
C ALA A 257 3.03 6.87 -11.42
N HIS A 258 3.73 7.47 -12.38
CA HIS A 258 5.14 7.15 -12.66
C HIS A 258 6.06 7.58 -11.53
N LEU A 259 5.84 8.77 -10.98
CA LEU A 259 6.60 9.26 -9.80
C LEU A 259 6.31 8.44 -8.55
N PHE A 260 5.06 8.06 -8.32
CA PHE A 260 4.69 7.14 -7.24
C PHE A 260 5.51 5.84 -7.29
N ASP A 261 5.59 5.21 -8.46
CA ASP A 261 6.38 3.99 -8.66
C ASP A 261 7.87 4.22 -8.35
N HIS A 262 8.40 5.38 -8.76
CA HIS A 262 9.77 5.79 -8.45
C HIS A 262 9.99 6.04 -6.95
N PHE A 263 9.06 6.70 -6.26
CA PHE A 263 9.13 6.92 -4.82
C PHE A 263 9.08 5.62 -4.02
N VAL A 264 8.29 4.64 -4.48
CA VAL A 264 8.29 3.29 -3.90
C VAL A 264 9.64 2.61 -4.10
N GLU A 265 10.28 2.74 -5.29
CA GLU A 265 11.61 2.24 -5.56
C GLU A 265 12.68 2.90 -4.66
N GLU A 266 12.64 4.22 -4.50
CA GLU A 266 13.56 4.95 -3.63
C GLU A 266 13.43 4.49 -2.17
N LEU A 267 12.19 4.40 -1.66
CA LEU A 267 11.92 3.93 -0.31
C LEU A 267 12.41 2.49 -0.10
N TRP A 268 12.13 1.59 -1.07
CA TRP A 268 12.64 0.24 -1.04
C TRP A 268 14.18 0.22 -1.00
N SER A 269 14.80 0.98 -1.87
CA SER A 269 16.27 1.05 -2.00
C SER A 269 16.92 1.59 -0.73
N ALA A 270 16.37 2.66 -0.15
CA ALA A 270 16.81 3.21 1.12
C ALA A 270 16.72 2.16 2.25
N MET A 271 15.60 1.46 2.35
CA MET A 271 15.42 0.41 3.36
C MET A 271 16.37 -0.79 3.12
N GLN A 272 16.61 -1.19 1.86
CA GLN A 272 17.55 -2.27 1.58
C GLN A 272 19.02 -1.87 1.80
N ALA A 273 19.34 -0.58 1.81
CA ALA A 273 20.67 -0.09 2.17
C ALA A 273 20.98 -0.24 3.66
N GLU A 274 19.95 -0.20 4.51
CA GLU A 274 20.08 -0.19 5.96
C GLU A 274 19.99 -1.60 6.58
N PRO A 275 20.95 -2.04 7.40
CA PRO A 275 20.94 -3.38 8.00
C PRO A 275 19.68 -3.70 8.84
N ALA A 276 19.05 -2.70 9.44
CA ALA A 276 17.85 -2.88 10.26
C ALA A 276 16.62 -3.28 9.41
N TYR A 277 16.61 -2.94 8.13
CA TYR A 277 15.49 -3.16 7.21
C TYR A 277 15.77 -4.21 6.14
N ARG A 278 17.05 -4.34 5.74
CA ARG A 278 17.47 -5.23 4.65
C ARG A 278 16.97 -6.65 4.88
N ASP A 279 16.29 -7.19 3.88
CA ASP A 279 15.73 -8.55 3.86
C ASP A 279 14.74 -8.87 5.02
N HIS A 280 14.31 -7.83 5.76
CA HIS A 280 13.37 -7.95 6.88
C HIS A 280 12.17 -7.01 6.73
N THR A 281 11.95 -6.44 5.55
CA THR A 281 10.86 -5.49 5.31
C THR A 281 9.89 -6.06 4.28
N THR A 282 8.59 -5.98 4.60
CA THR A 282 7.50 -6.29 3.68
C THR A 282 6.77 -5.01 3.29
N PHE A 283 6.62 -4.80 1.98
CA PHE A 283 5.79 -3.75 1.40
C PHE A 283 4.43 -4.29 1.03
N ILE A 284 3.39 -3.58 1.41
CA ILE A 284 2.01 -3.73 0.94
C ILE A 284 1.67 -2.43 0.22
N ILE A 285 1.40 -2.50 -1.08
CA ILE A 285 1.20 -1.34 -1.94
C ILE A 285 -0.21 -1.44 -2.52
N THR A 286 -1.02 -0.39 -2.41
CA THR A 286 -2.42 -0.43 -2.83
C THR A 286 -2.98 0.95 -3.18
N THR A 287 -4.28 1.03 -3.39
CA THR A 287 -5.09 2.25 -3.47
C THR A 287 -6.24 2.15 -2.46
N ASP A 288 -6.81 3.26 -2.08
CA ASP A 288 -7.92 3.35 -1.13
C ASP A 288 -9.29 3.14 -1.79
N HIS A 289 -9.44 3.55 -3.06
CA HIS A 289 -10.58 3.29 -3.94
C HIS A 289 -10.16 3.29 -5.39
N GLY A 290 -11.04 2.86 -6.29
CA GLY A 290 -10.90 3.03 -7.72
C GLY A 290 -11.62 4.28 -8.23
N ARG A 291 -11.85 4.33 -9.55
CA ARG A 291 -12.57 5.41 -10.22
C ARG A 291 -13.41 4.85 -11.36
N GLY A 292 -14.28 5.67 -11.91
CA GLY A 292 -15.05 5.34 -13.10
C GLY A 292 -14.20 4.93 -14.29
N SER A 293 -14.81 4.26 -15.27
CA SER A 293 -14.11 3.60 -16.37
C SER A 293 -14.34 4.24 -17.75
N GLY A 294 -15.12 5.30 -17.85
CA GLY A 294 -15.45 5.96 -19.11
C GLY A 294 -14.56 7.16 -19.43
N PRO A 295 -14.77 7.81 -20.58
CA PRO A 295 -13.99 8.97 -20.99
C PRO A 295 -14.24 10.23 -20.16
N LEU A 296 -15.29 10.24 -19.32
CA LEU A 296 -15.60 11.32 -18.40
C LEU A 296 -15.51 10.84 -16.93
N GLU A 297 -15.92 9.61 -16.69
CA GLU A 297 -16.08 9.01 -15.37
C GLU A 297 -14.74 8.69 -14.68
N TRP A 298 -13.64 8.62 -15.42
CA TRP A 298 -12.30 8.41 -14.85
C TRP A 298 -11.86 9.52 -13.88
N LYS A 299 -12.51 10.69 -13.95
CA LYS A 299 -12.23 11.86 -13.09
C LYS A 299 -12.87 11.73 -11.73
N GLU A 300 -13.89 10.90 -11.63
CA GLU A 300 -14.78 10.82 -10.47
C GLU A 300 -14.70 9.42 -9.83
N HIS A 301 -15.11 9.38 -8.59
CA HIS A 301 -15.24 8.17 -7.79
C HIS A 301 -16.47 8.29 -6.87
N GLY A 302 -16.78 7.24 -6.15
CA GLY A 302 -17.92 7.18 -5.23
C GLY A 302 -18.96 6.15 -5.67
N ILE A 303 -20.04 6.04 -4.90
CA ILE A 303 -21.07 5.00 -5.08
C ILE A 303 -21.78 5.09 -6.45
N GLU A 304 -21.91 6.29 -6.98
CA GLU A 304 -22.58 6.52 -8.27
C GLU A 304 -21.64 6.19 -9.47
N GLU A 305 -20.33 6.15 -9.23
CA GLU A 305 -19.34 5.90 -10.27
C GLU A 305 -18.94 4.42 -10.29
N ARG A 306 -19.54 3.68 -11.22
CA ARG A 306 -19.27 2.26 -11.39
C ARG A 306 -17.79 2.00 -11.71
N GLY A 307 -17.16 1.17 -10.89
CA GLY A 307 -15.74 0.86 -10.98
C GLY A 307 -14.91 1.42 -9.84
N SER A 308 -15.46 2.40 -9.09
CA SER A 308 -14.80 2.98 -7.92
C SER A 308 -14.59 1.98 -6.78
N GLU A 309 -15.35 0.89 -6.77
CA GLU A 309 -15.17 -0.20 -5.83
C GLU A 309 -13.91 -1.05 -6.10
N ASN A 310 -13.34 -0.97 -7.30
CA ASN A 310 -12.27 -1.86 -7.74
C ASN A 310 -10.90 -1.30 -7.39
N ILE A 311 -10.16 -2.05 -6.59
CA ILE A 311 -8.81 -1.73 -6.15
C ILE A 311 -7.79 -2.77 -6.65
N TRP A 312 -6.55 -2.57 -6.31
CA TRP A 312 -5.44 -3.50 -6.54
C TRP A 312 -4.55 -3.57 -5.30
N ILE A 313 -3.87 -4.68 -5.10
CA ILE A 313 -2.96 -4.87 -3.97
C ILE A 313 -1.70 -5.57 -4.47
N ALA A 314 -0.54 -5.03 -4.14
CA ALA A 314 0.75 -5.67 -4.39
C ALA A 314 1.47 -5.90 -3.06
N VAL A 315 2.11 -7.05 -2.93
CA VAL A 315 2.86 -7.41 -1.71
C VAL A 315 4.21 -7.97 -2.10
N MET A 316 5.26 -7.46 -1.47
CA MET A 316 6.63 -7.93 -1.66
C MET A 316 7.37 -7.94 -0.33
N GLY A 317 8.01 -9.05 0.00
CA GLY A 317 8.78 -9.18 1.25
C GLY A 317 9.32 -10.59 1.44
N PRO A 318 10.10 -10.83 2.50
CA PRO A 318 10.75 -12.12 2.71
C PRO A 318 9.78 -13.27 2.99
N ASP A 319 8.57 -12.97 3.50
CA ASP A 319 7.54 -13.96 3.79
C ASP A 319 6.41 -13.97 2.74
N THR A 320 6.67 -13.46 1.53
CA THR A 320 5.74 -13.49 0.40
C THR A 320 6.35 -14.29 -0.74
N ARG A 321 5.65 -15.31 -1.23
CA ARG A 321 6.11 -16.09 -2.38
C ARG A 321 6.11 -15.23 -3.65
N PRO A 322 7.14 -15.31 -4.51
CA PRO A 322 7.24 -14.54 -5.76
C PRO A 322 6.37 -15.15 -6.87
N LEU A 323 5.06 -14.99 -6.77
CA LEU A 323 4.08 -15.55 -7.72
C LEU A 323 3.65 -14.56 -8.82
N GLY A 324 4.16 -13.32 -8.77
CA GLY A 324 3.87 -12.30 -9.79
C GLY A 324 2.42 -11.86 -9.83
N GLU A 325 1.95 -11.55 -11.03
CA GLU A 325 0.55 -11.21 -11.27
C GLU A 325 -0.35 -12.42 -11.06
N ARG A 326 -1.29 -12.31 -10.12
CA ARG A 326 -2.18 -13.40 -9.76
C ARG A 326 -3.41 -13.47 -10.67
N ALA A 327 -3.84 -14.67 -10.96
CA ALA A 327 -5.03 -14.95 -11.77
C ALA A 327 -5.88 -16.02 -11.08
N HIS A 328 -7.21 -15.94 -11.31
CA HIS A 328 -8.20 -16.92 -10.80
C HIS A 328 -8.06 -17.20 -9.30
N ILE A 329 -7.90 -16.16 -8.50
CA ILE A 329 -7.84 -16.24 -7.03
C ILE A 329 -9.20 -15.89 -6.41
N PRO A 330 -9.46 -16.31 -5.16
CA PRO A 330 -10.59 -15.81 -4.40
C PRO A 330 -10.58 -14.28 -4.33
N THR A 331 -11.75 -13.67 -4.35
CA THR A 331 -11.90 -12.23 -4.18
C THR A 331 -11.26 -11.75 -2.89
N VAL A 332 -10.45 -10.70 -2.99
CA VAL A 332 -9.84 -10.02 -1.85
C VAL A 332 -10.62 -8.74 -1.58
N VAL A 333 -10.79 -8.39 -0.31
CA VAL A 333 -11.42 -7.13 0.08
C VAL A 333 -10.45 -6.24 0.85
N GLN A 334 -10.63 -4.95 0.73
CA GLN A 334 -9.76 -3.94 1.34
C GLN A 334 -9.65 -4.11 2.87
N ALA A 335 -10.74 -4.50 3.51
CA ALA A 335 -10.80 -4.79 4.95
C ALA A 335 -9.77 -5.84 5.41
N GLN A 336 -9.25 -6.69 4.53
CA GLN A 336 -8.26 -7.70 4.88
C GLN A 336 -6.85 -7.12 5.12
N ILE A 337 -6.60 -5.87 4.69
CA ILE A 337 -5.27 -5.26 4.76
C ILE A 337 -4.81 -5.07 6.21
N ALA A 338 -5.67 -4.59 7.11
CA ALA A 338 -5.30 -4.39 8.52
C ALA A 338 -4.76 -5.68 9.17
N ALA A 339 -5.50 -6.78 9.05
CA ALA A 339 -5.07 -8.06 9.59
C ALA A 339 -3.83 -8.62 8.88
N THR A 340 -3.63 -8.28 7.59
CA THR A 340 -2.44 -8.69 6.83
C THR A 340 -1.19 -7.95 7.32
N VAL A 341 -1.28 -6.64 7.60
CA VAL A 341 -0.19 -5.85 8.23
C VAL A 341 0.25 -6.50 9.53
N ALA A 342 -0.71 -6.80 10.42
CA ALA A 342 -0.43 -7.43 11.71
C ALA A 342 0.17 -8.84 11.55
N ALA A 343 -0.37 -9.64 10.64
CA ALA A 343 0.07 -11.02 10.41
C ALA A 343 1.53 -11.13 9.95
N PHE A 344 2.03 -10.17 9.14
CA PHE A 344 3.45 -10.11 8.77
C PHE A 344 4.38 -9.83 9.96
N LEU A 345 3.86 -9.23 11.03
CA LEU A 345 4.60 -9.00 12.28
C LEU A 345 4.41 -10.14 13.31
N GLY A 346 3.69 -11.20 12.92
CA GLY A 346 3.39 -12.33 13.82
C GLY A 346 2.24 -12.08 14.77
N GLU A 347 1.49 -10.99 14.58
CA GLU A 347 0.41 -10.56 15.46
C GLU A 347 -0.98 -10.91 14.90
N ASP A 348 -1.95 -11.13 15.78
CA ASP A 348 -3.34 -11.41 15.43
C ASP A 348 -4.25 -10.24 15.80
N TYR A 349 -4.45 -9.32 14.85
CA TYR A 349 -5.28 -8.14 15.03
C TYR A 349 -6.73 -8.46 15.38
N ARG A 350 -7.26 -9.59 14.89
CA ARG A 350 -8.65 -10.01 15.13
C ARG A 350 -8.94 -10.40 16.56
N ARG A 351 -7.93 -10.66 17.38
CA ARG A 351 -8.11 -10.82 18.82
C ARG A 351 -8.49 -9.50 19.50
N ALA A 352 -7.96 -8.38 19.02
CA ALA A 352 -8.31 -7.05 19.50
C ALA A 352 -9.59 -6.51 18.84
N VAL A 353 -9.75 -6.76 17.55
CA VAL A 353 -10.89 -6.30 16.73
C VAL A 353 -11.55 -7.50 16.04
N PRO A 354 -12.48 -8.21 16.72
CA PRO A 354 -13.14 -9.39 16.16
C PRO A 354 -13.94 -9.13 14.88
N ALA A 355 -14.34 -7.87 14.64
CA ALA A 355 -15.05 -7.44 13.43
C ALA A 355 -14.12 -7.33 12.20
N ALA A 356 -12.80 -7.29 12.39
CA ALA A 356 -11.86 -7.18 11.30
C ALA A 356 -11.89 -8.43 10.41
N ALA A 357 -11.77 -8.21 9.09
CA ALA A 357 -11.63 -9.28 8.11
C ALA A 357 -10.35 -10.11 8.36
N PRO A 358 -10.33 -11.40 7.98
CA PRO A 358 -9.12 -12.21 8.10
C PRO A 358 -8.01 -11.70 7.17
N PRO A 359 -6.73 -11.98 7.45
CA PRO A 359 -5.64 -11.57 6.57
C PRO A 359 -5.75 -12.22 5.19
N ILE A 360 -5.11 -11.63 4.19
CA ILE A 360 -4.95 -12.19 2.85
C ILE A 360 -3.95 -13.34 2.94
N THR A 361 -4.43 -14.57 3.12
CA THR A 361 -3.57 -15.74 3.37
C THR A 361 -2.65 -16.07 2.19
N ASP A 362 -3.08 -15.77 0.95
CA ASP A 362 -2.33 -16.07 -0.27
C ASP A 362 -0.98 -15.31 -0.36
N VAL A 363 -0.89 -14.14 0.27
CA VAL A 363 0.35 -13.35 0.27
C VAL A 363 1.29 -13.70 1.43
N LEU A 364 0.79 -14.44 2.42
CA LEU A 364 1.56 -14.91 3.57
C LEU A 364 2.12 -16.30 3.25
N SER A 365 3.41 -16.39 2.96
CA SER A 365 4.06 -17.71 2.93
C SER A 365 4.31 -18.16 4.36
N ARG A 366 3.33 -18.84 4.98
CA ARG A 366 3.72 -19.78 6.04
C ARG A 366 4.54 -20.85 5.35
N ALA A 367 5.75 -21.10 5.81
CA ALA A 367 6.45 -22.32 5.45
C ALA A 367 5.47 -23.47 5.72
N SER A 368 4.89 -24.04 4.66
CA SER A 368 4.09 -25.24 4.77
C SER A 368 5.02 -26.28 5.37
N ALA A 369 4.74 -26.73 6.59
CA ALA A 369 5.29 -27.96 7.07
C ALA A 369 4.85 -29.04 6.06
N GLY A 370 5.77 -29.42 5.16
CA GLY A 370 5.75 -30.58 4.31
C GLY A 370 4.56 -30.72 3.36
N ASP A 371 4.79 -30.49 2.07
CA ASP A 371 4.25 -31.32 1.01
C ASP A 371 5.25 -32.43 0.70
#